data_83bbac35fffc189213240fa6adace517
#
_entry.id   83bbac35fffc189213240fa6adace517
#
_cell.length_a   1.000
_cell.length_b   1.000
_cell.length_c   1.000
_cell.angle_alpha   90.00
_cell.angle_beta   90.00
_cell.angle_gamma   90.00
#
_symmetry.space_group_name_H-M   'P 1'
#
loop_
_entity.id
_entity.type
_entity.pdbx_description
1 polymer ?
#
loop_
_entity_poly.entity_id
_entity_poly.type
_entity_poly.pdbx_seq_one_letter_code
_entity_poly.pdbx_strand_id
1 'polypeptide(L)'
;YAVAPRFVPSCSEKLLLSARDLARQNGLRLHTHASENLGEIALVEARCHERNVRYLDRMGYTGEDVILAHCIWLDEEEKRILAETGTHVAHCPSSNTKMSSGFAPVAELRAMGANVAIGLDGAHDHMDGLMEVRQASILQKALTHDPKAMPALQTLELATLGGAAAMGQADDLGSLEPGKKADLAVLDMDMPHSLPAWGRDPVQRVVYQATRENVVHTMVDGRFLYRDRTFLTLDPVRTLADAEKQCAEVMRRGHLAPVSGFFCR
;
A
#
# COMPACT_ATOMS: atom_id res chain seq x y z
N TYR A 1 0.37 15.44 -3.24
CA TYR A 1 0.19 15.51 -1.76
C TYR A 1 -1.18 14.99 -1.40
N ALA A 2 -1.32 14.48 -0.15
CA ALA A 2 -2.59 14.07 0.44
C ALA A 2 -2.75 14.70 1.83
N VAL A 3 -3.99 15.02 2.21
CA VAL A 3 -4.36 15.34 3.57
C VAL A 3 -4.75 14.04 4.27
N ALA A 4 -4.04 13.68 5.33
CA ALA A 4 -4.12 12.34 5.92
C ALA A 4 -4.42 12.37 7.43
N PRO A 5 -5.66 12.62 7.86
CA PRO A 5 -6.07 12.35 9.24
C PRO A 5 -5.96 10.83 9.46
N ARG A 6 -5.44 10.42 10.62
CA ARG A 6 -5.06 9.03 10.79
C ARG A 6 -6.24 8.07 10.59
N PHE A 7 -7.30 8.16 11.41
CA PHE A 7 -8.49 7.31 11.32
C PHE A 7 -9.60 7.84 12.25
N VAL A 8 -10.82 7.36 12.09
CA VAL A 8 -12.00 7.82 12.83
C VAL A 8 -11.80 7.80 14.36
N PRO A 9 -11.27 6.75 15.01
CA PRO A 9 -11.12 6.72 16.46
C PRO A 9 -10.24 7.83 17.04
N SER A 10 -9.21 8.29 16.34
CA SER A 10 -8.28 9.31 16.84
C SER A 10 -8.60 10.73 16.39
N CYS A 11 -9.65 10.92 15.59
CA CYS A 11 -10.03 12.22 15.05
C CYS A 11 -11.38 12.67 15.60
N SER A 12 -11.53 13.98 15.82
CA SER A 12 -12.84 14.57 16.04
C SER A 12 -13.57 14.75 14.71
N GLU A 13 -14.89 14.77 14.72
CA GLU A 13 -15.69 15.08 13.53
C GLU A 13 -15.28 16.42 12.90
N LYS A 14 -15.07 17.44 13.74
CA LYS A 14 -14.58 18.75 13.29
C LYS A 14 -13.24 18.65 12.55
N LEU A 15 -12.29 17.81 13.02
CA LEU A 15 -11.02 17.61 12.36
C LEU A 15 -11.21 16.92 11.00
N LEU A 16 -12.03 15.87 10.95
CA LEU A 16 -12.31 15.18 9.69
C LEU A 16 -12.93 16.13 8.65
N LEU A 17 -13.95 16.91 9.04
CA LEU A 17 -14.58 17.90 8.14
C LEU A 17 -13.57 18.94 7.66
N SER A 18 -12.76 19.50 8.56
CA SER A 18 -11.75 20.51 8.20
C SER A 18 -10.67 19.93 7.27
N ALA A 19 -10.24 18.70 7.49
CA ALA A 19 -9.25 18.01 6.66
C ALA A 19 -9.80 17.73 5.25
N ARG A 20 -11.05 17.26 5.15
CA ARG A 20 -11.75 17.08 3.87
C ARG A 20 -11.84 18.38 3.09
N ASP A 21 -12.31 19.44 3.75
CA ASP A 21 -12.51 20.74 3.10
C ASP A 21 -11.18 21.31 2.63
N LEU A 22 -10.13 21.21 3.45
CA LEU A 22 -8.77 21.62 3.06
C LEU A 22 -8.27 20.86 1.83
N ALA A 23 -8.46 19.53 1.80
CA ALA A 23 -8.04 18.71 0.67
C ALA A 23 -8.77 19.14 -0.62
N ARG A 24 -10.08 19.21 -0.58
CA ARG A 24 -10.90 19.53 -1.77
C ARG A 24 -10.71 20.96 -2.27
N GLN A 25 -10.57 21.94 -1.37
CA GLN A 25 -10.26 23.33 -1.75
C GLN A 25 -8.93 23.48 -2.49
N ASN A 26 -7.99 22.57 -2.26
CA ASN A 26 -6.67 22.61 -2.85
C ASN A 26 -6.43 21.51 -3.91
N GLY A 27 -7.45 20.75 -4.31
CA GLY A 27 -7.32 19.66 -5.27
C GLY A 27 -6.38 18.54 -4.80
N LEU A 28 -6.32 18.29 -3.49
CA LEU A 28 -5.46 17.28 -2.89
C LEU A 28 -6.24 15.99 -2.62
N ARG A 29 -5.54 14.86 -2.56
CA ARG A 29 -6.10 13.59 -2.13
C ARG A 29 -6.42 13.61 -0.64
N LEU A 30 -7.46 12.86 -0.26
CA LEU A 30 -7.73 12.47 1.13
C LEU A 30 -7.22 11.05 1.35
N HIS A 31 -6.55 10.82 2.47
CA HIS A 31 -6.07 9.48 2.83
C HIS A 31 -6.35 9.21 4.31
N THR A 32 -6.92 8.07 4.64
CA THR A 32 -7.15 7.64 6.03
C THR A 32 -7.17 6.12 6.13
N HIS A 33 -7.03 5.59 7.36
CA HIS A 33 -7.23 4.17 7.64
C HIS A 33 -8.71 3.88 7.82
N ALA A 34 -9.17 2.72 7.37
CA ALA A 34 -10.55 2.31 7.50
C ALA A 34 -10.68 0.79 7.67
N SER A 35 -11.46 0.38 8.67
CA SER A 35 -11.87 -1.02 8.87
C SER A 35 -10.69 -1.98 8.96
N GLU A 36 -9.61 -1.56 9.62
CA GLU A 36 -8.38 -2.35 9.75
C GLU A 36 -8.58 -3.55 10.68
N ASN A 37 -9.27 -3.35 11.81
CA ASN A 37 -9.50 -4.42 12.77
C ASN A 37 -10.87 -4.31 13.45
N LEU A 38 -11.33 -5.43 14.04
CA LEU A 38 -12.65 -5.50 14.67
C LEU A 38 -12.80 -4.55 15.87
N GLY A 39 -11.72 -4.26 16.58
CA GLY A 39 -11.73 -3.31 17.69
C GLY A 39 -11.97 -1.88 17.22
N GLU A 40 -11.42 -1.49 16.09
CA GLU A 40 -11.69 -0.21 15.44
C GLU A 40 -13.17 -0.09 15.08
N ILE A 41 -13.74 -1.11 14.44
CA ILE A 41 -15.15 -1.12 14.04
C ILE A 41 -16.04 -0.95 15.27
N ALA A 42 -15.80 -1.74 16.32
CA ALA A 42 -16.59 -1.64 17.55
C ALA A 42 -16.51 -0.24 18.20
N LEU A 43 -15.35 0.41 18.17
CA LEU A 43 -15.18 1.78 18.67
C LEU A 43 -15.94 2.80 17.81
N VAL A 44 -15.91 2.65 16.50
CA VAL A 44 -16.63 3.56 15.59
C VAL A 44 -18.14 3.37 15.72
N GLU A 45 -18.64 2.14 15.75
CA GLU A 45 -20.05 1.85 15.95
C GLU A 45 -20.56 2.40 17.29
N ALA A 46 -19.80 2.21 18.36
CA ALA A 46 -20.18 2.74 19.69
C ALA A 46 -20.23 4.26 19.73
N ARG A 47 -19.37 4.95 18.98
CA ARG A 47 -19.25 6.42 18.98
C ARG A 47 -20.13 7.09 17.94
N CYS A 48 -20.21 6.51 16.74
CA CYS A 48 -20.82 7.14 15.59
C CYS A 48 -22.15 6.49 15.19
N HIS A 49 -22.53 5.35 15.80
CA HIS A 49 -23.71 4.54 15.50
C HIS A 49 -23.76 4.01 14.06
N GLU A 50 -22.59 3.95 13.41
CA GLU A 50 -22.41 3.50 12.03
C GLU A 50 -21.09 2.75 11.90
N ARG A 51 -20.99 1.84 10.93
CA ARG A 51 -19.72 1.19 10.58
C ARG A 51 -18.78 2.17 9.87
N ASN A 52 -17.49 1.86 9.88
CA ASN A 52 -16.42 2.76 9.45
C ASN A 52 -16.64 3.40 8.07
N VAL A 53 -16.84 2.60 7.03
CA VAL A 53 -16.94 3.14 5.67
C VAL A 53 -18.22 3.92 5.46
N ARG A 54 -19.34 3.51 6.08
CA ARG A 54 -20.60 4.27 6.03
C ARG A 54 -20.44 5.63 6.73
N TYR A 55 -19.81 5.66 7.90
CA TYR A 55 -19.53 6.91 8.60
C TYR A 55 -18.61 7.81 7.76
N LEU A 56 -17.55 7.25 7.17
CA LEU A 56 -16.64 7.98 6.30
C LEU A 56 -17.37 8.51 5.04
N ASP A 57 -18.26 7.73 4.44
CA ASP A 57 -19.09 8.16 3.31
C ASP A 57 -19.96 9.37 3.68
N ARG A 58 -20.69 9.28 4.79
CA ARG A 58 -21.50 10.40 5.31
C ARG A 58 -20.66 11.65 5.61
N MET A 59 -19.40 11.46 6.04
CA MET A 59 -18.45 12.55 6.27
C MET A 59 -17.81 13.11 4.99
N GLY A 60 -18.12 12.51 3.84
CA GLY A 60 -17.54 12.86 2.55
C GLY A 60 -16.11 12.33 2.35
N TYR A 61 -15.75 11.22 2.98
CA TYR A 61 -14.48 10.51 2.82
C TYR A 61 -14.62 9.31 1.88
N THR A 62 -15.37 9.51 0.79
CA THR A 62 -15.49 8.60 -0.35
C THR A 62 -15.43 9.41 -1.65
N GLY A 63 -15.06 8.76 -2.74
CA GLY A 63 -14.90 9.39 -4.05
C GLY A 63 -13.53 9.11 -4.67
N GLU A 64 -13.39 9.51 -5.93
CA GLU A 64 -12.16 9.34 -6.71
C GLU A 64 -10.95 10.11 -6.15
N ASP A 65 -11.17 11.07 -5.26
CA ASP A 65 -10.13 11.83 -4.56
C ASP A 65 -9.71 11.18 -3.23
N VAL A 66 -10.27 10.03 -2.87
CA VAL A 66 -10.09 9.40 -1.55
C VAL A 66 -9.38 8.04 -1.64
N ILE A 67 -8.45 7.83 -0.72
CA ILE A 67 -7.74 6.56 -0.53
C ILE A 67 -8.00 6.07 0.90
N LEU A 68 -8.58 4.88 1.04
CA LEU A 68 -8.78 4.21 2.32
C LEU A 68 -7.79 3.06 2.47
N ALA A 69 -6.96 3.11 3.52
CA ALA A 69 -6.01 2.03 3.80
C ALA A 69 -6.70 0.86 4.50
N HIS A 70 -6.19 -0.33 4.25
CA HIS A 70 -6.57 -1.63 4.80
C HIS A 70 -7.89 -2.18 4.29
N CYS A 71 -9.04 -1.62 4.68
CA CYS A 71 -10.37 -2.08 4.26
C CYS A 71 -10.57 -3.59 4.41
N ILE A 72 -10.24 -4.13 5.61
CA ILE A 72 -10.23 -5.57 5.88
C ILE A 72 -11.63 -6.09 6.22
N TRP A 73 -12.26 -5.46 7.21
CA TRP A 73 -13.53 -5.91 7.79
C TRP A 73 -14.71 -5.14 7.23
N LEU A 74 -15.01 -5.37 5.95
CA LEU A 74 -16.11 -4.73 5.23
C LEU A 74 -17.35 -5.64 5.19
N ASP A 75 -18.52 -5.05 5.32
CA ASP A 75 -19.77 -5.70 4.92
C ASP A 75 -20.11 -5.40 3.45
N GLU A 76 -21.18 -6.04 2.94
CA GLU A 76 -21.57 -5.92 1.51
C GLU A 76 -21.89 -4.49 1.10
N GLU A 77 -22.50 -3.71 2.00
CA GLU A 77 -22.81 -2.31 1.71
C GLU A 77 -21.57 -1.44 1.66
N GLU A 78 -20.62 -1.64 2.57
CA GLU A 78 -19.35 -0.93 2.59
C GLU A 78 -18.52 -1.22 1.32
N LYS A 79 -18.48 -2.49 0.86
CA LYS A 79 -17.84 -2.84 -0.40
C LYS A 79 -18.50 -2.15 -1.60
N ARG A 80 -19.84 -2.11 -1.61
CA ARG A 80 -20.62 -1.43 -2.65
C ARG A 80 -20.34 0.08 -2.66
N ILE A 81 -20.29 0.74 -1.50
CA ILE A 81 -19.93 2.15 -1.39
C ILE A 81 -18.56 2.41 -2.04
N LEU A 82 -17.54 1.61 -1.71
CA LEU A 82 -16.20 1.76 -2.29
C LEU A 82 -16.21 1.65 -3.81
N ALA A 83 -16.92 0.67 -4.34
CA ALA A 83 -17.00 0.45 -5.78
C ALA A 83 -17.78 1.56 -6.51
N GLU A 84 -18.95 1.94 -6.00
CA GLU A 84 -19.84 2.92 -6.66
C GLU A 84 -19.31 4.36 -6.60
N THR A 85 -18.58 4.70 -5.54
CA THR A 85 -18.00 6.05 -5.37
C THR A 85 -16.66 6.23 -6.06
N GLY A 86 -16.03 5.15 -6.55
CA GLY A 86 -14.67 5.20 -7.10
C GLY A 86 -13.59 5.39 -6.03
N THR A 87 -13.91 5.13 -4.76
CA THR A 87 -12.95 5.22 -3.65
C THR A 87 -11.84 4.19 -3.82
N HIS A 88 -10.60 4.62 -3.67
CA HIS A 88 -9.44 3.74 -3.79
C HIS A 88 -9.12 3.04 -2.48
N VAL A 89 -8.71 1.77 -2.56
CA VAL A 89 -8.25 0.99 -1.41
C VAL A 89 -6.74 0.82 -1.48
N ALA A 90 -6.01 1.19 -0.42
CA ALA A 90 -4.59 0.88 -0.27
C ALA A 90 -4.44 -0.44 0.52
N HIS A 91 -4.15 -1.52 -0.18
CA HIS A 91 -3.98 -2.85 0.40
C HIS A 91 -2.56 -3.05 0.91
N CYS A 92 -2.40 -3.32 2.21
CA CYS A 92 -1.13 -3.48 2.91
C CYS A 92 -0.97 -4.91 3.45
N PRO A 93 -0.80 -5.93 2.60
CA PRO A 93 -0.91 -7.33 3.00
C PRO A 93 0.05 -7.76 4.10
N SER A 94 1.32 -7.34 4.05
CA SER A 94 2.31 -7.71 5.06
C SER A 94 2.01 -7.07 6.42
N SER A 95 1.65 -5.80 6.44
CA SER A 95 1.24 -5.13 7.68
C SER A 95 0.00 -5.80 8.28
N ASN A 96 -1.04 -6.01 7.47
CA ASN A 96 -2.29 -6.62 7.91
C ASN A 96 -2.07 -7.99 8.55
N THR A 97 -1.20 -8.82 7.96
CA THR A 97 -0.89 -10.15 8.48
C THR A 97 0.01 -10.11 9.71
N LYS A 98 1.05 -9.27 9.70
CA LYS A 98 1.95 -9.11 10.84
C LYS A 98 1.23 -8.61 12.09
N MET A 99 0.31 -7.66 11.93
CA MET A 99 -0.48 -7.11 13.03
C MET A 99 -1.69 -7.99 13.40
N SER A 100 -1.88 -9.12 12.71
CA SER A 100 -3.06 -9.99 12.87
C SER A 100 -4.38 -9.24 12.66
N SER A 101 -4.39 -8.21 11.84
CA SER A 101 -5.58 -7.41 11.54
C SER A 101 -6.58 -8.21 10.70
N GLY A 102 -6.12 -9.08 9.81
CA GLY A 102 -6.94 -9.93 8.95
C GLY A 102 -6.56 -9.85 7.47
N PHE A 103 -7.47 -10.27 6.59
CA PHE A 103 -7.26 -10.30 5.14
C PHE A 103 -8.32 -9.45 4.44
N ALA A 104 -7.90 -8.40 3.76
CA ALA A 104 -8.82 -7.59 2.95
C ALA A 104 -9.36 -8.40 1.77
N PRO A 105 -10.64 -8.28 1.41
CA PRO A 105 -11.28 -9.05 0.34
C PRO A 105 -10.97 -8.46 -1.04
N VAL A 106 -9.68 -8.39 -1.40
CA VAL A 106 -9.19 -7.66 -2.61
C VAL A 106 -9.77 -8.23 -3.90
N ALA A 107 -9.84 -9.56 -4.02
CA ALA A 107 -10.39 -10.20 -5.21
C ALA A 107 -11.86 -9.82 -5.42
N GLU A 108 -12.62 -9.75 -4.35
CA GLU A 108 -14.04 -9.39 -4.36
C GLU A 108 -14.22 -7.90 -4.67
N LEU A 109 -13.49 -7.01 -4.00
CA LEU A 109 -13.50 -5.58 -4.28
C LEU A 109 -13.22 -5.27 -5.75
N ARG A 110 -12.20 -5.91 -6.32
CA ARG A 110 -11.91 -5.77 -7.76
C ARG A 110 -13.02 -6.31 -8.65
N ALA A 111 -13.63 -7.42 -8.31
CA ALA A 111 -14.78 -7.97 -9.05
C ALA A 111 -15.99 -7.03 -9.03
N MET A 112 -16.15 -6.25 -7.98
CA MET A 112 -17.17 -5.20 -7.86
C MET A 112 -16.78 -3.88 -8.56
N GLY A 113 -15.55 -3.76 -9.09
CA GLY A 113 -15.08 -2.57 -9.80
C GLY A 113 -14.34 -1.54 -8.95
N ALA A 114 -14.11 -1.82 -7.66
CA ALA A 114 -13.31 -0.92 -6.82
C ALA A 114 -11.83 -0.93 -7.26
N ASN A 115 -11.19 0.24 -7.26
CA ASN A 115 -9.76 0.34 -7.49
C ASN A 115 -8.99 -0.03 -6.23
N VAL A 116 -8.10 -1.00 -6.35
CA VAL A 116 -7.19 -1.40 -5.27
C VAL A 116 -5.76 -1.16 -5.70
N ALA A 117 -4.99 -0.52 -4.83
CA ALA A 117 -3.55 -0.27 -4.98
C ALA A 117 -2.75 -0.99 -3.89
N ILE A 118 -1.47 -1.23 -4.12
CA ILE A 118 -0.56 -1.74 -3.09
C ILE A 118 -0.07 -0.59 -2.20
N GLY A 119 -0.15 -0.77 -0.91
CA GLY A 119 0.48 0.05 0.12
C GLY A 119 1.46 -0.78 0.94
N LEU A 120 2.46 -0.14 1.54
CA LEU A 120 3.46 -0.83 2.38
C LEU A 120 3.10 -0.76 3.86
N ASP A 121 2.73 0.43 4.33
CA ASP A 121 2.53 0.73 5.75
C ASP A 121 3.83 0.63 6.60
N GLY A 122 3.84 1.30 7.76
CA GLY A 122 4.97 1.30 8.67
C GLY A 122 5.25 -0.05 9.34
N ALA A 123 4.25 -0.91 9.49
CA ALA A 123 4.41 -2.23 10.09
C ALA A 123 4.98 -3.30 9.13
N HIS A 124 5.23 -2.96 7.88
CA HIS A 124 5.84 -3.86 6.89
C HIS A 124 7.28 -4.27 7.25
N ASP A 125 8.07 -3.41 7.89
CA ASP A 125 9.50 -3.54 8.25
C ASP A 125 10.46 -3.63 7.06
N HIS A 126 10.21 -4.52 6.09
CA HIS A 126 11.11 -4.76 4.95
C HIS A 126 11.09 -3.67 3.88
N MET A 127 10.01 -2.91 3.77
CA MET A 127 9.79 -1.88 2.75
C MET A 127 10.08 -2.39 1.31
N ASP A 128 9.72 -3.65 1.05
CA ASP A 128 9.93 -4.33 -0.24
C ASP A 128 8.59 -4.44 -1.00
N GLY A 129 8.41 -3.57 -2.00
CA GLY A 129 7.19 -3.55 -2.81
C GLY A 129 6.95 -4.82 -3.63
N LEU A 130 8.02 -5.52 -4.06
CA LEU A 130 7.87 -6.80 -4.79
C LEU A 130 7.37 -7.91 -3.85
N MET A 131 7.78 -7.88 -2.60
CA MET A 131 7.23 -8.79 -1.58
C MET A 131 5.75 -8.50 -1.33
N GLU A 132 5.34 -7.23 -1.27
CA GLU A 132 3.92 -6.86 -1.12
C GLU A 132 3.07 -7.36 -2.29
N VAL A 133 3.55 -7.20 -3.52
CA VAL A 133 2.88 -7.74 -4.71
C VAL A 133 2.68 -9.26 -4.59
N ARG A 134 3.72 -9.98 -4.18
CA ARG A 134 3.63 -11.44 -3.97
C ARG A 134 2.61 -11.79 -2.90
N GLN A 135 2.66 -11.12 -1.75
CA GLN A 135 1.75 -11.35 -0.62
C GLN A 135 0.29 -11.06 -1.02
N ALA A 136 0.04 -9.98 -1.76
CA ALA A 136 -1.29 -9.65 -2.26
C ALA A 136 -1.89 -10.81 -3.09
N SER A 137 -1.10 -11.49 -3.94
CA SER A 137 -1.59 -12.65 -4.69
C SER A 137 -1.82 -13.87 -3.80
N ILE A 138 -0.82 -14.24 -2.99
CA ILE A 138 -0.83 -15.51 -2.24
C ILE A 138 -1.93 -15.51 -1.18
N LEU A 139 -2.10 -14.40 -0.47
CA LEU A 139 -3.10 -14.29 0.60
C LEU A 139 -4.53 -14.36 0.06
N GLN A 140 -4.81 -13.80 -1.12
CA GLN A 140 -6.14 -13.93 -1.73
C GLN A 140 -6.44 -15.38 -2.13
N LYS A 141 -5.47 -16.12 -2.64
CA LYS A 141 -5.64 -17.56 -2.93
C LYS A 141 -5.92 -18.35 -1.65
N ALA A 142 -5.23 -18.03 -0.56
CA ALA A 142 -5.47 -18.67 0.72
C ALA A 142 -6.84 -18.31 1.31
N LEU A 143 -7.24 -17.05 1.22
CA LEU A 143 -8.53 -16.55 1.73
C LEU A 143 -9.72 -17.19 1.01
N THR A 144 -9.64 -17.26 -0.33
CA THR A 144 -10.74 -17.76 -1.16
C THR A 144 -10.72 -19.27 -1.39
N HIS A 145 -9.65 -19.95 -0.98
CA HIS A 145 -9.38 -21.36 -1.30
C HIS A 145 -9.40 -21.65 -2.82
N ASP A 146 -9.10 -20.63 -3.63
CA ASP A 146 -9.05 -20.71 -5.09
C ASP A 146 -7.64 -20.34 -5.60
N PRO A 147 -6.90 -21.28 -6.22
CA PRO A 147 -5.58 -21.00 -6.77
C PRO A 147 -5.61 -20.02 -7.95
N LYS A 148 -6.79 -19.75 -8.51
CA LYS A 148 -6.98 -18.78 -9.61
C LYS A 148 -7.29 -17.37 -9.11
N ALA A 149 -7.60 -17.18 -7.83
CA ALA A 149 -7.83 -15.84 -7.27
C ALA A 149 -6.60 -14.97 -7.46
N MET A 150 -6.78 -13.71 -7.81
CA MET A 150 -5.71 -12.72 -8.02
C MET A 150 -4.54 -13.28 -8.83
N PRO A 151 -4.72 -13.54 -10.14
CA PRO A 151 -3.64 -13.98 -11.02
C PRO A 151 -2.49 -12.96 -11.05
N ALA A 152 -1.30 -13.40 -11.43
CA ALA A 152 -0.09 -12.55 -11.42
C ALA A 152 -0.27 -11.20 -12.12
N LEU A 153 -0.88 -11.18 -13.31
CA LEU A 153 -1.11 -9.93 -14.04
C LEU A 153 -2.01 -8.97 -13.24
N GLN A 154 -3.15 -9.44 -12.75
CA GLN A 154 -4.05 -8.61 -11.95
C GLN A 154 -3.39 -8.11 -10.66
N THR A 155 -2.50 -8.90 -10.08
CA THR A 155 -1.77 -8.49 -8.89
C THR A 155 -0.70 -7.43 -9.21
N LEU A 156 -0.01 -7.55 -10.33
CA LEU A 156 0.95 -6.53 -10.79
C LEU A 156 0.25 -5.22 -11.12
N GLU A 157 -0.96 -5.27 -11.67
CA GLU A 157 -1.80 -4.09 -11.91
C GLU A 157 -2.10 -3.29 -10.64
N LEU A 158 -2.25 -3.93 -9.47
CA LEU A 158 -2.44 -3.22 -8.20
C LEU A 158 -1.25 -2.30 -7.88
N ALA A 159 -0.03 -2.76 -8.17
CA ALA A 159 1.20 -2.02 -7.89
C ALA A 159 1.57 -1.00 -8.97
N THR A 160 0.90 -1.01 -10.11
CA THR A 160 1.17 -0.15 -11.26
C THR A 160 -0.05 0.73 -11.59
N LEU A 161 -0.97 0.25 -12.39
CA LEU A 161 -2.18 0.99 -12.80
C LEU A 161 -3.05 1.38 -11.61
N GLY A 162 -3.27 0.48 -10.64
CA GLY A 162 -4.06 0.74 -9.44
C GLY A 162 -3.44 1.84 -8.59
N GLY A 163 -2.11 1.80 -8.42
CA GLY A 163 -1.35 2.84 -7.73
C GLY A 163 -1.45 4.19 -8.42
N ALA A 164 -1.24 4.22 -9.73
CA ALA A 164 -1.34 5.44 -10.54
C ALA A 164 -2.76 6.06 -10.46
N ALA A 165 -3.81 5.25 -10.55
CA ALA A 165 -5.18 5.70 -10.40
C ALA A 165 -5.45 6.28 -9.01
N ALA A 166 -5.03 5.58 -7.94
CA ALA A 166 -5.18 6.06 -6.57
C ALA A 166 -4.48 7.41 -6.34
N MET A 167 -3.33 7.62 -6.98
CA MET A 167 -2.60 8.89 -6.92
C MET A 167 -3.18 9.97 -7.85
N GLY A 168 -4.18 9.67 -8.69
CA GLY A 168 -4.73 10.57 -9.69
C GLY A 168 -3.77 10.89 -10.83
N GLN A 169 -2.94 9.92 -11.18
CA GLN A 169 -1.89 10.05 -12.21
C GLN A 169 -1.98 8.95 -13.27
N ALA A 170 -3.15 8.36 -13.47
CA ALA A 170 -3.34 7.25 -14.42
C ALA A 170 -2.99 7.62 -15.87
N ASP A 171 -3.18 8.90 -16.24
CA ASP A 171 -2.83 9.40 -17.57
C ASP A 171 -1.31 9.51 -17.76
N ASP A 172 -0.57 9.72 -16.67
CA ASP A 172 0.88 9.96 -16.70
C ASP A 172 1.71 8.72 -16.35
N LEU A 173 1.18 7.81 -15.51
CA LEU A 173 1.91 6.73 -14.86
C LEU A 173 1.18 5.39 -14.93
N GLY A 174 1.83 4.33 -14.44
CA GLY A 174 1.25 2.99 -14.24
C GLY A 174 1.41 2.04 -15.41
N SER A 175 1.75 2.52 -16.60
CA SER A 175 2.02 1.69 -17.78
C SER A 175 3.16 2.28 -18.63
N LEU A 176 3.77 1.44 -19.45
CA LEU A 176 4.82 1.85 -20.40
C LEU A 176 4.18 2.17 -21.75
N GLU A 177 3.81 3.41 -21.95
CA GLU A 177 3.16 3.91 -23.15
C GLU A 177 3.82 5.20 -23.65
N PRO A 178 3.88 5.43 -24.98
CA PRO A 178 4.36 6.70 -25.53
C PRO A 178 3.52 7.87 -24.99
N GLY A 179 4.20 8.89 -24.47
CA GLY A 179 3.55 10.08 -23.88
C GLY A 179 3.45 10.07 -22.37
N LYS A 180 3.53 8.91 -21.72
CA LYS A 180 3.60 8.84 -20.25
C LYS A 180 5.00 9.13 -19.73
N LYS A 181 5.09 9.48 -18.45
CA LYS A 181 6.38 9.69 -17.77
C LYS A 181 7.15 8.37 -17.68
N ALA A 182 8.46 8.47 -17.79
CA ALA A 182 9.34 7.32 -17.65
C ALA A 182 9.62 7.04 -16.16
N ASP A 183 8.61 6.55 -15.47
CA ASP A 183 8.69 5.99 -14.12
C ASP A 183 8.74 4.48 -14.26
N LEU A 184 9.92 3.89 -14.09
CA LEU A 184 10.11 2.46 -14.32
C LEU A 184 11.18 1.84 -13.43
N ALA A 185 11.05 0.54 -13.18
CA ALA A 185 12.08 -0.30 -12.60
C ALA A 185 12.51 -1.37 -13.61
N VAL A 186 13.80 -1.61 -13.72
CA VAL A 186 14.36 -2.69 -14.54
C VAL A 186 14.84 -3.80 -13.61
N LEU A 187 14.40 -5.01 -13.88
CA LEU A 187 14.69 -6.20 -13.09
C LEU A 187 15.59 -7.15 -13.87
N ASP A 188 16.68 -7.56 -13.24
CA ASP A 188 17.50 -8.68 -13.69
C ASP A 188 16.85 -9.99 -13.21
N MET A 189 16.31 -10.77 -14.14
CA MET A 189 15.66 -12.03 -13.84
C MET A 189 16.56 -13.25 -14.08
N ASP A 190 17.85 -13.03 -14.31
CA ASP A 190 18.86 -14.08 -14.49
C ASP A 190 19.59 -14.43 -13.17
N MET A 191 18.85 -14.43 -12.08
CA MET A 191 19.30 -14.76 -10.74
C MET A 191 18.95 -16.23 -10.38
N PRO A 192 19.74 -16.92 -9.53
CA PRO A 192 19.48 -18.32 -9.18
C PRO A 192 18.06 -18.62 -8.70
N HIS A 193 17.46 -17.71 -7.90
CA HIS A 193 16.09 -17.85 -7.39
C HIS A 193 15.01 -17.58 -8.44
N SER A 194 15.38 -17.00 -9.60
CA SER A 194 14.47 -16.68 -10.70
C SER A 194 14.56 -17.66 -11.86
N LEU A 195 15.44 -18.67 -11.78
CA LEU A 195 15.63 -19.69 -12.82
C LEU A 195 14.90 -20.99 -12.45
N PRO A 196 14.59 -21.86 -13.45
CA PRO A 196 14.76 -21.67 -14.89
C PRO A 196 13.72 -20.73 -15.49
N ALA A 197 14.12 -19.97 -16.52
CA ALA A 197 13.26 -18.99 -17.20
C ALA A 197 12.40 -19.60 -18.32
N TRP A 198 12.88 -20.67 -18.94
CA TRP A 198 12.30 -21.25 -20.14
C TRP A 198 10.86 -21.70 -19.95
N GLY A 199 9.97 -21.29 -20.86
CA GLY A 199 8.54 -21.64 -20.83
C GLY A 199 7.71 -20.98 -19.72
N ARG A 200 8.28 -20.03 -18.96
CA ARG A 200 7.56 -19.31 -17.90
C ARG A 200 7.14 -17.91 -18.33
N ASP A 201 5.92 -17.55 -17.96
CA ASP A 201 5.38 -16.21 -18.15
C ASP A 201 6.22 -15.18 -17.35
N PRO A 202 6.75 -14.12 -18.00
CA PRO A 202 7.54 -13.08 -17.33
C PRO A 202 6.80 -12.42 -16.15
N VAL A 203 5.49 -12.18 -16.26
CA VAL A 203 4.70 -11.55 -15.20
C VAL A 203 4.62 -12.46 -13.97
N GLN A 204 4.42 -13.76 -14.16
CA GLN A 204 4.47 -14.72 -13.06
C GLN A 204 5.85 -14.76 -12.39
N ARG A 205 6.92 -14.66 -13.17
CA ARG A 205 8.26 -14.61 -12.60
C ARG A 205 8.47 -13.36 -11.76
N VAL A 206 8.03 -12.20 -12.24
CA VAL A 206 8.10 -10.95 -11.46
C VAL A 206 7.32 -11.08 -10.16
N VAL A 207 6.06 -11.50 -10.21
CA VAL A 207 5.20 -11.56 -9.03
C VAL A 207 5.67 -12.60 -8.01
N TYR A 208 6.07 -13.79 -8.46
CA TYR A 208 6.33 -14.91 -7.54
C TYR A 208 7.81 -15.15 -7.24
N GLN A 209 8.74 -14.63 -8.05
CA GLN A 209 10.16 -14.93 -7.91
C GLN A 209 11.02 -13.68 -7.65
N ALA A 210 10.62 -12.51 -8.17
CA ALA A 210 11.44 -11.32 -8.00
C ALA A 210 11.49 -10.85 -6.54
N THR A 211 12.64 -10.31 -6.16
CA THR A 211 12.92 -9.64 -4.89
C THR A 211 13.57 -8.29 -5.18
N ARG A 212 13.75 -7.46 -4.16
CA ARG A 212 14.50 -6.19 -4.32
C ARG A 212 15.90 -6.36 -4.92
N GLU A 213 16.51 -7.52 -4.76
CA GLU A 213 17.84 -7.83 -5.31
C GLU A 213 17.85 -7.92 -6.84
N ASN A 214 16.70 -8.18 -7.44
CA ASN A 214 16.56 -8.19 -8.91
C ASN A 214 16.57 -6.77 -9.51
N VAL A 215 16.30 -5.71 -8.72
CA VAL A 215 16.25 -4.34 -9.23
C VAL A 215 17.65 -3.87 -9.63
N VAL A 216 17.85 -3.55 -10.90
CA VAL A 216 19.12 -3.02 -11.43
C VAL A 216 19.07 -1.54 -11.74
N HIS A 217 17.89 -1.03 -12.14
CA HIS A 217 17.67 0.39 -12.38
C HIS A 217 16.32 0.84 -11.83
N THR A 218 16.27 2.08 -11.37
CA THR A 218 15.01 2.79 -11.06
C THR A 218 15.07 4.17 -11.68
N MET A 219 14.03 4.53 -12.40
CA MET A 219 13.90 5.82 -13.08
C MET A 219 12.59 6.48 -12.64
N VAL A 220 12.62 7.77 -12.41
CA VAL A 220 11.45 8.61 -12.13
C VAL A 220 11.52 9.83 -13.03
N ASP A 221 10.45 10.09 -13.77
CA ASP A 221 10.34 11.18 -14.74
C ASP A 221 11.54 11.26 -15.70
N GLY A 222 11.96 10.08 -16.20
CA GLY A 222 13.12 9.94 -17.11
C GLY A 222 14.49 10.08 -16.45
N ARG A 223 14.57 10.32 -15.15
CA ARG A 223 15.83 10.46 -14.40
C ARG A 223 16.16 9.21 -13.61
N PHE A 224 17.36 8.67 -13.81
CA PHE A 224 17.85 7.58 -12.99
C PHE A 224 18.09 8.03 -11.54
N LEU A 225 17.47 7.35 -10.60
CA LEU A 225 17.75 7.46 -9.16
C LEU A 225 18.67 6.33 -8.68
N TYR A 226 18.54 5.18 -9.31
CA TYR A 226 19.36 3.99 -9.07
C TYR A 226 19.74 3.39 -10.42
N ARG A 227 21.02 3.16 -10.65
CA ARG A 227 21.54 2.66 -11.91
C ARG A 227 22.71 1.71 -11.67
N ASP A 228 22.71 0.59 -12.38
CA ASP A 228 23.74 -0.44 -12.26
C ASP A 228 23.98 -0.81 -10.78
N ARG A 229 22.89 -0.99 -10.02
CA ARG A 229 22.87 -1.32 -8.58
C ARG A 229 23.52 -0.23 -7.70
N THR A 230 23.63 1.02 -8.18
CA THR A 230 24.23 2.14 -7.45
C THR A 230 23.25 3.29 -7.31
N PHE A 231 23.13 3.84 -6.12
CA PHE A 231 22.35 5.06 -5.87
C PHE A 231 23.06 6.28 -6.44
N LEU A 232 22.32 7.11 -7.20
CA LEU A 232 22.87 8.32 -7.82
C LEU A 232 22.49 9.60 -7.07
N THR A 233 21.50 9.54 -6.20
CA THR A 233 20.91 10.72 -5.53
C THR A 233 21.12 10.75 -4.03
N LEU A 234 21.67 9.70 -3.46
CA LEU A 234 21.99 9.61 -2.03
C LEU A 234 23.25 8.76 -1.80
N ASP A 235 23.90 8.99 -0.68
CA ASP A 235 24.98 8.15 -0.15
C ASP A 235 24.37 7.17 0.86
N PRO A 236 24.29 5.86 0.55
CA PRO A 236 23.65 4.89 1.43
C PRO A 236 24.39 4.71 2.76
N VAL A 237 25.72 4.78 2.75
CA VAL A 237 26.52 4.60 3.98
C VAL A 237 26.25 5.75 4.94
N ARG A 238 26.33 6.97 4.45
CA ARG A 238 26.03 8.17 5.25
C ARG A 238 24.57 8.16 5.71
N THR A 239 23.62 7.85 4.83
CA THR A 239 22.18 7.82 5.16
C THR A 239 21.88 6.84 6.28
N LEU A 240 22.46 5.64 6.23
CA LEU A 240 22.30 4.63 7.29
C LEU A 240 22.91 5.09 8.61
N ALA A 241 24.13 5.65 8.58
CA ALA A 241 24.77 6.17 9.79
C ALA A 241 23.97 7.32 10.43
N ASP A 242 23.43 8.23 9.63
CA ASP A 242 22.58 9.31 10.11
C ASP A 242 21.26 8.78 10.68
N ALA A 243 20.63 7.78 10.05
CA ALA A 243 19.42 7.15 10.55
C ALA A 243 19.65 6.46 11.92
N GLU A 244 20.71 5.69 12.06
CA GLU A 244 21.10 5.05 13.33
C GLU A 244 21.30 6.09 14.45
N LYS A 245 22.02 7.18 14.15
CA LYS A 245 22.22 8.28 15.08
C LYS A 245 20.90 8.92 15.52
N GLN A 246 19.99 9.18 14.58
CA GLN A 246 18.67 9.75 14.91
C GLN A 246 17.82 8.78 15.73
N CYS A 247 17.84 7.49 15.41
CA CYS A 247 17.17 6.46 16.19
C CYS A 247 17.67 6.43 17.64
N ALA A 248 18.97 6.41 17.84
CA ALA A 248 19.58 6.44 19.18
C ALA A 248 19.15 7.71 19.96
N GLU A 249 19.09 8.87 19.31
CA GLU A 249 18.67 10.12 19.94
C GLU A 249 17.18 10.09 20.32
N VAL A 250 16.30 9.54 19.48
CA VAL A 250 14.86 9.36 19.80
C VAL A 250 14.70 8.44 21.01
N MET A 251 15.42 7.30 21.02
CA MET A 251 15.41 6.36 22.16
C MET A 251 15.86 7.05 23.46
N ARG A 252 16.93 7.83 23.40
CA ARG A 252 17.45 8.58 24.53
C ARG A 252 16.43 9.61 25.05
N ARG A 253 15.81 10.40 24.17
CA ARG A 253 14.77 11.38 24.55
C ARG A 253 13.51 10.73 25.11
N GLY A 254 13.14 9.59 24.57
CA GLY A 254 11.97 8.81 25.02
C GLY A 254 12.23 8.02 26.30
N HIS A 255 13.45 8.07 26.86
CA HIS A 255 13.86 7.22 28.00
C HIS A 255 13.59 5.72 27.74
N LEU A 256 13.67 5.31 26.45
CA LEU A 256 13.46 3.93 26.04
C LEU A 256 14.79 3.17 26.16
N ALA A 257 14.77 2.11 26.95
CA ALA A 257 15.91 1.19 26.99
C ALA A 257 15.99 0.41 25.67
N PRO A 258 17.19 0.16 25.13
CA PRO A 258 17.34 -0.83 24.05
C PRO A 258 16.73 -2.15 24.50
N VAL A 259 15.90 -2.76 23.66
CA VAL A 259 15.38 -4.10 23.93
C VAL A 259 16.55 -5.07 23.76
N SER A 260 17.42 -5.11 24.77
CA SER A 260 18.52 -6.07 24.83
C SER A 260 17.97 -7.37 25.39
N GLY A 261 18.05 -8.45 24.62
CA GLY A 261 18.05 -9.77 25.20
C GLY A 261 16.99 -10.77 24.79
N PHE A 262 16.22 -10.55 23.72
CA PHE A 262 15.28 -11.59 23.28
C PHE A 262 15.85 -12.54 22.21
N PHE A 263 17.02 -12.28 21.64
CA PHE A 263 17.56 -13.09 20.52
C PHE A 263 19.04 -13.46 20.61
N CYS A 264 19.61 -13.58 21.81
CA CYS A 264 20.92 -14.20 21.98
C CYS A 264 20.84 -15.32 23.02
N ARG A 265 20.25 -16.45 22.62
CA ARG A 265 20.58 -17.77 23.15
C ARG A 265 20.41 -18.83 22.07
#